data_54e7c7aa949f548b3dd87725e5ba6efb
#
_entry.id   54e7c7aa949f548b3dd87725e5ba6efb
#
_cell.length_a   1.000
_cell.length_b   1.000
_cell.length_c   1.000
_cell.angle_alpha   90.00
_cell.angle_beta   90.00
_cell.angle_gamma   90.00
#
_symmetry.space_group_name_H-M   'P 1'
#
loop_
_entity.id
_entity.type
_entity.pdbx_description
1 polymer ?
#
loop_
_entity_poly.entity_id
_entity_poly.type
_entity_poly.pdbx_seq_one_letter_code
_entity_poly.pdbx_strand_id
1 'polypeptide(L)'
;MCDDSSSEAQVPLPVHAVNASSRYVVALTAGNILVFDAHTGERRGALDTCVDSNAPIPPHMVCFPRICAISPNEKYVAIASDDKALRVWCIDDLEYGKEVFVQPLAKRAGTVHWVSDREMVVADKFGDVWSFVIDPSQPKQVQSLADADTDVASSGAASAQGPRPKLGHVSMITCLAFLRDASSDTPSTIVTCDRDEHIRLSRWGPHRAAHIVQQYLLGSRSCVGALVVVPADRAESA
;
A
#
# COMPACT_ATOMS: atom_id res chain seq x y z
N MET A 1 10.54 -39.06 -36.19
CA MET A 1 10.80 -37.83 -35.43
C MET A 1 9.43 -37.28 -35.08
N CYS A 2 8.97 -37.58 -33.90
CA CYS A 2 7.70 -37.06 -33.39
C CYS A 2 8.06 -35.87 -32.51
N ASP A 3 7.73 -34.66 -32.97
CA ASP A 3 7.80 -33.47 -32.13
C ASP A 3 6.63 -33.52 -31.14
N ASP A 4 6.91 -33.96 -29.95
CA ASP A 4 5.99 -33.95 -28.82
C ASP A 4 6.16 -32.60 -28.08
N SER A 5 5.67 -31.52 -28.69
CA SER A 5 5.49 -30.24 -28.00
C SER A 5 4.18 -30.29 -27.21
N SER A 6 4.19 -31.04 -26.12
CA SER A 6 3.14 -30.92 -25.11
C SER A 6 3.23 -29.52 -24.49
N SER A 7 2.43 -28.57 -25.01
CA SER A 7 2.16 -27.33 -24.32
C SER A 7 1.45 -27.69 -23.00
N GLU A 8 2.19 -27.72 -21.91
CA GLU A 8 1.59 -27.77 -20.57
C GLU A 8 0.58 -26.62 -20.49
N ALA A 9 -0.68 -26.98 -20.41
CA ALA A 9 -1.75 -26.01 -20.19
C ALA A 9 -1.46 -25.34 -18.84
N GLN A 10 -0.94 -24.12 -18.89
CA GLN A 10 -0.65 -23.32 -17.70
C GLN A 10 -1.97 -23.09 -16.97
N VAL A 11 -2.16 -23.74 -15.84
CA VAL A 11 -3.32 -23.53 -14.96
C VAL A 11 -3.34 -22.06 -14.57
N PRO A 12 -4.39 -21.31 -14.92
CA PRO A 12 -4.44 -19.89 -14.58
C PRO A 12 -4.41 -19.70 -13.07
N LEU A 13 -3.43 -18.96 -12.57
CA LEU A 13 -3.35 -18.65 -11.14
C LEU A 13 -4.51 -17.73 -10.76
N PRO A 14 -5.18 -18.00 -9.62
CA PRO A 14 -6.30 -17.16 -9.19
C PRO A 14 -5.80 -15.74 -8.87
N VAL A 15 -6.57 -14.75 -9.31
CA VAL A 15 -6.40 -13.35 -8.92
C VAL A 15 -7.01 -13.17 -7.54
N HIS A 16 -6.25 -12.61 -6.60
CA HIS A 16 -6.70 -12.42 -5.22
C HIS A 16 -6.78 -10.94 -4.79
N ALA A 17 -6.18 -10.03 -5.57
CA ALA A 17 -6.34 -8.60 -5.38
C ALA A 17 -6.25 -7.86 -6.71
N VAL A 18 -7.00 -6.79 -6.83
CA VAL A 18 -7.03 -5.91 -8.00
C VAL A 18 -7.05 -4.47 -7.53
N ASN A 19 -6.32 -3.61 -8.22
CA ASN A 19 -6.44 -2.16 -8.11
C ASN A 19 -6.52 -1.57 -9.51
N ALA A 20 -7.38 -0.57 -9.71
CA ALA A 20 -7.61 0.03 -11.01
C ALA A 20 -7.53 1.55 -10.94
N SER A 21 -7.07 2.14 -12.03
CA SER A 21 -7.06 3.58 -12.30
C SER A 21 -7.70 3.86 -13.65
N SER A 22 -7.59 5.08 -14.16
CA SER A 22 -8.11 5.40 -15.49
C SER A 22 -7.33 4.71 -16.61
N ARG A 23 -6.02 4.51 -16.46
CA ARG A 23 -5.13 3.92 -17.48
C ARG A 23 -4.78 2.45 -17.24
N TYR A 24 -4.71 2.00 -16.00
CA TYR A 24 -4.16 0.71 -15.64
C TYR A 24 -5.07 -0.11 -14.74
N VAL A 25 -5.03 -1.41 -14.95
CA VAL A 25 -5.52 -2.40 -14.01
C VAL A 25 -4.34 -3.26 -13.56
N VAL A 26 -4.11 -3.32 -12.25
CA VAL A 26 -3.08 -4.17 -11.65
C VAL A 26 -3.77 -5.33 -10.96
N ALA A 27 -3.40 -6.55 -11.34
CA ALA A 27 -3.94 -7.77 -10.77
C ALA A 27 -2.82 -8.58 -10.09
N LEU A 28 -3.06 -9.00 -8.87
CA LEU A 28 -2.12 -9.82 -8.10
C LEU A 28 -2.53 -11.28 -8.16
N THR A 29 -1.57 -12.13 -8.49
CA THR A 29 -1.68 -13.59 -8.44
C THR A 29 -0.67 -14.15 -7.46
N ALA A 30 -0.66 -15.47 -7.24
CA ALA A 30 0.23 -16.13 -6.27
C ALA A 30 1.73 -15.89 -6.49
N GLY A 31 2.16 -15.44 -7.66
CA GLY A 31 3.59 -15.21 -7.95
C GLY A 31 3.85 -14.03 -8.88
N ASN A 32 2.80 -13.37 -9.38
CA ASN A 32 2.96 -12.34 -10.39
C ASN A 32 2.13 -11.10 -10.09
N ILE A 33 2.66 -9.96 -10.49
CA ILE A 33 1.95 -8.69 -10.56
C ILE A 33 1.72 -8.43 -12.04
N LEU A 34 0.47 -8.49 -12.46
CA LEU A 34 0.09 -8.31 -13.87
C LEU A 34 -0.46 -6.90 -14.06
N VAL A 35 0.02 -6.22 -15.09
CA VAL A 35 -0.43 -4.87 -15.44
C VAL A 35 -1.11 -4.91 -16.80
N PHE A 36 -2.31 -4.37 -16.85
CA PHE A 36 -3.14 -4.27 -18.05
C PHE A 36 -3.47 -2.81 -18.35
N ASP A 37 -3.67 -2.52 -19.62
CA ASP A 37 -4.30 -1.28 -20.04
C ASP A 37 -5.79 -1.33 -19.71
N ALA A 38 -6.32 -0.30 -19.05
CA ALA A 38 -7.70 -0.29 -18.58
C ALA A 38 -8.71 -0.09 -19.71
N HIS A 39 -8.30 0.47 -20.86
CA HIS A 39 -9.18 0.73 -22.00
C HIS A 39 -9.22 -0.45 -22.98
N THR A 40 -8.06 -1.02 -23.28
CA THR A 40 -7.95 -2.11 -24.27
C THR A 40 -8.06 -3.49 -23.64
N GLY A 41 -7.80 -3.62 -22.34
CA GLY A 41 -7.68 -4.90 -21.64
C GLY A 41 -6.39 -5.65 -21.98
N GLU A 42 -5.52 -5.09 -22.79
CA GLU A 42 -4.27 -5.73 -23.20
C GLU A 42 -3.28 -5.78 -22.04
N ARG A 43 -2.61 -6.91 -21.90
CA ARG A 43 -1.55 -7.06 -20.90
C ARG A 43 -0.32 -6.28 -21.33
N ARG A 44 0.09 -5.31 -20.52
CA ARG A 44 1.31 -4.53 -20.74
C ARG A 44 2.58 -5.26 -20.29
N GLY A 45 2.48 -6.05 -19.24
CA GLY A 45 3.63 -6.79 -18.71
C GLY A 45 3.32 -7.46 -17.38
N ALA A 46 4.38 -8.05 -16.82
CA ALA A 46 4.42 -8.51 -15.44
C ALA A 46 5.58 -7.83 -14.73
N LEU A 47 5.41 -7.58 -13.44
CA LEU A 47 6.48 -7.15 -12.56
C LEU A 47 6.93 -8.37 -11.75
N ASP A 48 8.25 -8.57 -11.69
CA ASP A 48 8.80 -9.68 -10.93
C ASP A 48 8.86 -9.33 -9.45
N THR A 49 8.31 -10.19 -8.61
CA THR A 49 8.36 -10.03 -7.16
C THR A 49 9.61 -10.60 -6.54
N CYS A 50 10.32 -11.45 -7.26
CA CYS A 50 11.56 -12.10 -6.81
C CYS A 50 12.74 -11.18 -7.07
N VAL A 51 13.07 -10.35 -6.10
CA VAL A 51 14.33 -9.61 -6.11
C VAL A 51 15.45 -10.54 -5.69
N ASP A 52 16.46 -10.65 -6.56
CA ASP A 52 17.70 -11.42 -6.40
C ASP A 52 17.53 -12.95 -6.27
N SER A 53 17.57 -13.62 -7.43
CA SER A 53 17.66 -15.08 -7.57
C SER A 53 18.91 -15.71 -6.91
N ASN A 54 19.78 -14.92 -6.31
CA ASN A 54 21.02 -15.37 -5.67
C ASN A 54 20.97 -15.47 -4.13
N ALA A 55 19.93 -14.96 -3.47
CA ALA A 55 19.76 -15.19 -2.05
C ALA A 55 18.91 -16.47 -1.86
N PRO A 56 19.35 -17.45 -1.05
CA PRO A 56 18.53 -18.59 -0.73
C PRO A 56 17.32 -18.11 0.08
N ILE A 57 16.21 -17.84 -0.62
CA ILE A 57 14.94 -17.55 0.02
C ILE A 57 14.48 -18.86 0.66
N PRO A 58 14.29 -18.92 1.97
CA PRO A 58 13.71 -20.10 2.59
C PRO A 58 12.38 -20.43 1.90
N PRO A 59 12.08 -21.69 1.60
CA PRO A 59 10.87 -22.09 0.86
C PRO A 59 9.54 -21.59 1.46
N HIS A 60 9.55 -21.16 2.73
CA HIS A 60 8.40 -20.61 3.43
C HIS A 60 8.28 -19.07 3.37
N MET A 61 9.25 -18.39 2.78
CA MET A 61 9.22 -16.93 2.56
C MET A 61 9.01 -16.62 1.07
N VAL A 62 7.97 -17.20 0.50
CA VAL A 62 7.52 -16.81 -0.84
C VAL A 62 7.07 -15.35 -0.76
N CYS A 63 7.65 -14.52 -1.65
CA CYS A 63 7.31 -13.11 -1.79
C CYS A 63 5.90 -12.96 -2.39
N PHE A 64 4.86 -13.34 -1.59
CA PHE A 64 3.49 -13.34 -2.06
C PHE A 64 2.93 -11.91 -2.01
N PRO A 65 2.65 -11.27 -3.18
CA PRO A 65 2.07 -9.94 -3.21
C PRO A 65 0.63 -10.00 -2.69
N ARG A 66 0.29 -9.17 -1.73
CA ARG A 66 -1.03 -9.18 -1.07
C ARG A 66 -1.89 -7.99 -1.40
N ILE A 67 -1.27 -6.83 -1.52
CA ILE A 67 -1.96 -5.56 -1.64
C ILE A 67 -1.26 -4.75 -2.69
N CYS A 68 -2.04 -4.09 -3.56
CA CYS A 68 -1.52 -3.14 -4.53
C CYS A 68 -2.29 -1.82 -4.47
N ALA A 69 -1.59 -0.74 -4.76
CA ALA A 69 -2.17 0.59 -4.91
C ALA A 69 -1.44 1.34 -6.03
N ILE A 70 -2.19 1.83 -7.01
CA ILE A 70 -1.66 2.68 -8.09
C ILE A 70 -1.59 4.12 -7.58
N SER A 71 -0.50 4.83 -7.90
CA SER A 71 -0.33 6.23 -7.52
C SER A 71 -1.32 7.15 -8.25
N PRO A 72 -1.67 8.34 -7.68
CA PRO A 72 -2.59 9.26 -8.34
C PRO A 72 -2.16 9.71 -9.74
N ASN A 73 -0.85 9.89 -9.95
CA ASN A 73 -0.28 10.21 -11.28
C ASN A 73 -0.14 9.00 -12.21
N GLU A 74 -0.59 7.83 -11.78
CA GLU A 74 -0.57 6.56 -12.55
C GLU A 74 0.82 6.12 -13.05
N LYS A 75 1.90 6.65 -12.45
CA LYS A 75 3.28 6.28 -12.82
C LYS A 75 3.84 5.13 -12.01
N TYR A 76 3.30 4.91 -10.82
CA TYR A 76 3.84 3.94 -9.87
C TYR A 76 2.76 3.01 -9.35
N VAL A 77 3.18 1.81 -8.99
CA VAL A 77 2.37 0.87 -8.21
C VAL A 77 3.13 0.48 -6.95
N ALA A 78 2.49 0.63 -5.81
CA ALA A 78 2.97 0.15 -4.52
C ALA A 78 2.41 -1.24 -4.25
N ILE A 79 3.26 -2.16 -3.83
CA ILE A 79 2.91 -3.54 -3.52
C ILE A 79 3.44 -3.88 -2.13
N ALA A 80 2.56 -4.40 -1.28
CA ALA A 80 2.95 -4.99 -0.01
C ALA A 80 2.82 -6.51 -0.09
N SER A 81 3.86 -7.21 0.36
CA SER A 81 4.00 -8.67 0.24
C SER A 81 4.14 -9.35 1.61
N ASP A 82 4.01 -10.68 1.63
CA ASP A 82 4.09 -11.50 2.85
C ASP A 82 5.49 -11.50 3.49
N ASP A 83 6.52 -11.16 2.73
CA ASP A 83 7.89 -10.97 3.22
C ASP A 83 8.07 -9.70 4.08
N LYS A 84 6.96 -9.03 4.39
CA LYS A 84 6.93 -7.77 5.13
C LYS A 84 7.72 -6.65 4.45
N ALA A 85 7.71 -6.60 3.14
CA ALA A 85 8.28 -5.49 2.39
C ALA A 85 7.19 -4.74 1.62
N LEU A 86 7.35 -3.42 1.58
CA LEU A 86 6.65 -2.53 0.69
C LEU A 86 7.60 -2.17 -0.45
N ARG A 87 7.18 -2.43 -1.68
CA ARG A 87 7.96 -2.12 -2.88
C ARG A 87 7.15 -1.23 -3.80
N VAL A 88 7.84 -0.38 -4.54
CA VAL A 88 7.22 0.48 -5.56
C VAL A 88 7.94 0.29 -6.87
N TRP A 89 7.16 0.02 -7.90
CA TRP A 89 7.63 -0.09 -9.28
C TRP A 89 7.08 1.01 -10.14
N CYS A 90 7.87 1.45 -11.12
CA CYS A 90 7.41 2.28 -12.20
C CYS A 90 6.59 1.43 -13.18
N ILE A 91 5.38 1.91 -13.52
CA ILE A 91 4.50 1.31 -14.53
C ILE A 91 4.30 2.24 -15.74
N ASP A 92 4.99 3.38 -15.74
CA ASP A 92 5.03 4.30 -16.88
C ASP A 92 5.93 3.73 -17.99
N ASP A 93 5.62 4.06 -19.23
CA ASP A 93 6.25 3.52 -20.43
C ASP A 93 7.78 3.69 -20.48
N LEU A 94 8.28 4.80 -19.92
CA LEU A 94 9.69 5.15 -20.01
C LEU A 94 10.59 4.29 -19.10
N GLU A 95 10.11 3.87 -17.95
CA GLU A 95 10.90 3.14 -16.95
C GLU A 95 10.15 1.91 -16.43
N TYR A 96 9.30 1.32 -17.26
CA TYR A 96 8.45 0.19 -16.90
C TYR A 96 9.24 -0.95 -16.24
N GLY A 97 8.74 -1.41 -15.10
CA GLY A 97 9.35 -2.50 -14.34
C GLY A 97 10.53 -2.11 -13.45
N LYS A 98 10.94 -0.84 -13.45
CA LYS A 98 11.99 -0.36 -12.55
C LYS A 98 11.46 -0.26 -11.12
N GLU A 99 12.12 -0.96 -10.18
CA GLU A 99 11.86 -0.80 -8.76
C GLU A 99 12.51 0.49 -8.24
N VAL A 100 11.69 1.43 -7.77
CA VAL A 100 12.13 2.76 -7.33
C VAL A 100 12.20 2.91 -5.82
N PHE A 101 11.55 2.01 -5.08
CA PHE A 101 11.53 2.07 -3.62
C PHE A 101 11.35 0.68 -3.01
N VAL A 102 12.07 0.40 -1.93
CA VAL A 102 11.89 -0.79 -1.09
C VAL A 102 11.96 -0.40 0.37
N GLN A 103 10.97 -0.82 1.14
CA GLN A 103 10.91 -0.57 2.57
C GLN A 103 10.57 -1.85 3.32
N PRO A 104 11.48 -2.38 4.14
CA PRO A 104 11.13 -3.41 5.12
C PRO A 104 10.12 -2.87 6.13
N LEU A 105 9.10 -3.65 6.42
CA LEU A 105 8.06 -3.34 7.40
C LEU A 105 8.26 -4.21 8.65
N ALA A 106 8.05 -3.66 9.84
CA ALA A 106 8.10 -4.44 11.08
C ALA A 106 7.03 -5.54 11.09
N LYS A 107 5.87 -5.25 10.53
CA LYS A 107 4.71 -6.15 10.48
C LYS A 107 4.15 -6.18 9.06
N ARG A 108 3.38 -7.23 8.72
CA ARG A 108 2.69 -7.30 7.42
C ARG A 108 1.71 -6.14 7.28
N ALA A 109 1.67 -5.54 6.10
CA ALA A 109 0.65 -4.55 5.75
C ALA A 109 -0.74 -5.20 5.73
N GLY A 110 -1.72 -4.47 6.21
CA GLY A 110 -3.14 -4.74 6.05
C GLY A 110 -3.74 -3.95 4.90
N THR A 111 -3.24 -2.72 4.68
CA THR A 111 -3.65 -1.89 3.54
C THR A 111 -2.55 -0.90 3.18
N VAL A 112 -2.55 -0.47 1.91
CA VAL A 112 -1.66 0.55 1.35
C VAL A 112 -2.49 1.58 0.61
N HIS A 113 -2.20 2.86 0.80
CA HIS A 113 -2.87 3.96 0.12
C HIS A 113 -1.91 5.09 -0.23
N TRP A 114 -2.10 5.69 -1.40
CA TRP A 114 -1.35 6.88 -1.81
C TRP A 114 -2.06 8.14 -1.32
N VAL A 115 -1.33 8.98 -0.61
CA VAL A 115 -1.78 10.30 -0.16
C VAL A 115 -1.58 11.35 -1.26
N SER A 116 -0.45 11.21 -1.95
CA SER A 116 -0.04 12.04 -3.09
C SER A 116 0.85 11.22 -4.02
N ASP A 117 1.36 11.81 -5.09
CA ASP A 117 2.27 11.16 -6.04
C ASP A 117 3.59 10.68 -5.42
N ARG A 118 3.92 11.16 -4.22
CA ARG A 118 5.18 10.85 -3.53
C ARG A 118 5.01 10.30 -2.13
N GLU A 119 3.82 10.33 -1.58
CA GLU A 119 3.57 9.89 -0.22
C GLU A 119 2.58 8.73 -0.18
N MET A 120 2.98 7.67 0.52
CA MET A 120 2.15 6.50 0.77
C MET A 120 1.91 6.34 2.27
N VAL A 121 0.77 5.78 2.60
CA VAL A 121 0.41 5.34 3.95
C VAL A 121 0.15 3.85 3.94
N VAL A 122 0.73 3.17 4.92
CA VAL A 122 0.58 1.74 5.14
C VAL A 122 0.01 1.53 6.53
N ALA A 123 -1.08 0.80 6.64
CA ALA A 123 -1.54 0.30 7.91
C ALA A 123 -1.15 -1.17 8.07
N ASP A 124 -0.64 -1.54 9.22
CA ASP A 124 -0.20 -2.90 9.49
C ASP A 124 -1.25 -3.73 10.27
N LYS A 125 -0.99 -5.02 10.39
CA LYS A 125 -1.90 -5.97 11.04
C LYS A 125 -2.00 -5.78 12.56
N PHE A 126 -1.18 -4.92 13.17
CA PHE A 126 -1.26 -4.59 14.59
C PHE A 126 -2.01 -3.29 14.85
N GLY A 127 -2.41 -2.57 13.78
CA GLY A 127 -3.18 -1.35 13.90
C GLY A 127 -2.35 -0.08 13.75
N ASP A 128 -1.05 -0.18 13.54
CA ASP A 128 -0.18 0.98 13.34
C ASP A 128 -0.24 1.48 11.90
N VAL A 129 -0.26 2.80 11.74
CA VAL A 129 -0.25 3.50 10.45
C VAL A 129 1.06 4.25 10.27
N TRP A 130 1.73 3.92 9.17
CA TRP A 130 3.04 4.45 8.79
C TRP A 130 2.91 5.31 7.54
N SER A 131 3.71 6.36 7.43
CA SER A 131 3.80 7.18 6.23
C SER A 131 5.22 7.12 5.67
N PHE A 132 5.32 6.90 4.36
CA PHE A 132 6.58 6.82 3.62
C PHE A 132 6.54 7.81 2.46
N VAL A 133 7.65 8.53 2.28
CA VAL A 133 7.84 9.44 1.15
C VAL A 133 8.83 8.80 0.20
N ILE A 134 8.47 8.74 -1.08
CA ILE A 134 9.35 8.28 -2.13
C ILE A 134 9.97 9.45 -2.87
N ASP A 135 11.25 9.34 -3.18
CA ASP A 135 11.95 10.20 -4.11
C ASP A 135 12.51 9.34 -5.26
N PRO A 136 11.81 9.28 -6.41
CA PRO A 136 12.23 8.44 -7.52
C PRO A 136 13.58 8.82 -8.13
N SER A 137 14.08 10.03 -7.85
CA SER A 137 15.37 10.51 -8.33
C SER A 137 16.56 9.96 -7.52
N GLN A 138 16.29 9.41 -6.34
CA GLN A 138 17.32 8.87 -5.47
C GLN A 138 17.41 7.33 -5.57
N PRO A 139 18.61 6.75 -5.47
CA PRO A 139 18.74 5.30 -5.42
C PRO A 139 18.01 4.76 -4.18
N LYS A 140 17.44 3.58 -4.31
CA LYS A 140 16.60 2.86 -3.32
C LYS A 140 16.84 3.31 -1.87
N GLN A 141 15.96 4.15 -1.35
CA GLN A 141 16.03 4.58 0.04
C GLN A 141 15.35 3.54 0.92
N VAL A 142 16.10 2.92 1.82
CA VAL A 142 15.55 2.16 2.93
C VAL A 142 15.47 3.11 4.12
N GLN A 143 14.27 3.45 4.56
CA GLN A 143 14.08 4.22 5.79
C GLN A 143 14.20 3.25 6.97
N SER A 144 15.17 3.46 7.87
CA SER A 144 15.29 2.64 9.07
C SER A 144 14.06 2.84 9.94
N LEU A 145 13.30 1.77 10.18
CA LEU A 145 12.28 1.74 11.21
C LEU A 145 13.02 1.62 12.54
N ALA A 146 12.95 2.67 13.36
CA ALA A 146 13.41 2.55 14.74
C ALA A 146 12.46 1.58 15.46
N ASP A 147 13.02 0.54 16.06
CA ASP A 147 12.28 -0.37 16.92
C ASP A 147 11.56 0.43 18.00
N ALA A 148 10.23 0.31 18.05
CA ALA A 148 9.38 1.05 18.98
C ALA A 148 9.53 0.58 20.44
N ASP A 149 10.41 -0.37 20.73
CA ASP A 149 10.52 -1.07 22.01
C ASP A 149 11.70 -0.66 22.88
N THR A 150 12.34 0.48 22.64
CA THR A 150 13.32 1.01 23.60
C THR A 150 12.79 2.25 24.29
N ASP A 151 12.10 2.04 25.42
CA ASP A 151 11.93 3.02 26.47
C ASP A 151 13.31 3.38 27.05
N VAL A 152 13.94 4.42 26.50
CA VAL A 152 15.02 5.10 27.22
C VAL A 152 14.80 6.60 27.10
N ALA A 153 14.21 7.14 28.15
CA ALA A 153 14.29 8.54 28.46
C ALA A 153 15.76 8.90 28.75
N SER A 154 16.46 9.54 27.82
CA SER A 154 17.67 10.32 28.14
C SER A 154 17.89 11.42 27.11
N SER A 155 17.73 12.62 27.63
CA SER A 155 18.42 13.90 27.35
C SER A 155 19.12 14.09 25.98
N GLY A 156 18.58 15.01 25.17
CA GLY A 156 19.39 16.06 24.55
C GLY A 156 20.36 15.65 23.45
N ALA A 157 19.87 15.15 22.31
CA ALA A 157 20.51 15.34 21.00
C ALA A 157 19.43 15.07 19.94
N ALA A 158 19.39 15.89 18.89
CA ALA A 158 18.55 15.67 17.71
C ALA A 158 19.10 14.45 16.95
N SER A 159 18.86 13.24 17.46
CA SER A 159 19.19 11.99 16.82
C SER A 159 18.13 11.72 15.74
N ALA A 160 18.57 11.26 14.58
CA ALA A 160 17.77 10.80 13.47
C ALA A 160 16.76 9.74 13.97
N GLN A 161 15.58 10.19 14.38
CA GLN A 161 14.50 9.31 14.77
C GLN A 161 13.94 8.70 13.48
N GLY A 162 14.01 7.38 13.36
CA GLY A 162 13.34 6.64 12.31
C GLY A 162 11.85 6.96 12.24
N PRO A 163 11.16 6.55 11.17
CA PRO A 163 9.74 6.81 11.02
C PRO A 163 8.96 6.23 12.20
N ARG A 164 8.10 7.08 12.79
CA ARG A 164 7.18 6.69 13.86
C ARG A 164 5.79 6.46 13.29
N PRO A 165 4.98 5.58 13.87
CA PRO A 165 3.59 5.46 13.46
C PRO A 165 2.86 6.80 13.63
N LYS A 166 2.03 7.14 12.68
CA LYS A 166 1.25 8.38 12.67
C LYS A 166 0.02 8.30 13.56
N LEU A 167 -0.56 7.13 13.63
CA LEU A 167 -1.66 6.77 14.53
C LEU A 167 -1.63 5.26 14.76
N GLY A 168 -2.31 4.81 15.81
CA GLY A 168 -2.50 3.41 16.12
C GLY A 168 -3.94 3.10 16.51
N HIS A 169 -4.39 1.90 16.18
CA HIS A 169 -5.59 1.24 16.69
C HIS A 169 -5.18 0.11 17.63
N VAL A 170 -6.09 -0.33 18.48
CA VAL A 170 -5.88 -1.51 19.32
C VAL A 170 -6.00 -2.80 18.50
N SER A 171 -6.72 -2.73 17.38
CA SER A 171 -6.97 -3.87 16.50
C SER A 171 -6.46 -3.62 15.08
N MET A 172 -6.36 -4.69 14.30
CA MET A 172 -5.92 -4.66 12.91
C MET A 172 -6.77 -3.69 12.08
N ILE A 173 -6.12 -2.77 11.39
CA ILE A 173 -6.76 -1.90 10.42
C ILE A 173 -7.05 -2.72 9.16
N THR A 174 -8.30 -2.71 8.74
CA THR A 174 -8.79 -3.45 7.57
C THR A 174 -8.79 -2.60 6.31
N CYS A 175 -9.11 -1.33 6.44
CA CYS A 175 -9.09 -0.36 5.34
C CYS A 175 -8.89 1.06 5.84
N LEU A 176 -8.44 1.93 4.95
CA LEU A 176 -8.31 3.35 5.19
C LEU A 176 -8.62 4.15 3.92
N ALA A 177 -9.01 5.40 4.11
CA ALA A 177 -9.20 6.36 3.05
C ALA A 177 -8.87 7.77 3.52
N PHE A 178 -8.78 8.70 2.59
CA PHE A 178 -8.54 10.11 2.87
C PHE A 178 -9.70 10.97 2.39
N LEU A 179 -10.13 11.88 3.25
CA LEU A 179 -11.07 12.93 2.88
C LEU A 179 -10.28 14.20 2.57
N ARG A 180 -10.72 14.88 1.52
CA ARG A 180 -10.16 16.17 1.08
C ARG A 180 -11.23 17.24 1.25
N ASP A 181 -10.83 18.42 1.64
CA ASP A 181 -11.73 19.56 1.64
C ASP A 181 -11.97 20.00 0.18
N ALA A 182 -13.17 20.48 -0.11
CA ALA A 182 -13.54 20.92 -1.48
C ALA A 182 -12.60 21.98 -2.06
N SER A 183 -11.89 22.71 -1.20
CA SER A 183 -10.97 23.80 -1.56
C SER A 183 -9.50 23.39 -1.59
N SER A 184 -9.18 22.10 -1.33
CA SER A 184 -7.79 21.67 -1.18
C SER A 184 -7.55 20.28 -1.80
N ASP A 185 -6.49 20.17 -2.59
CA ASP A 185 -6.02 18.88 -3.10
C ASP A 185 -5.33 18.03 -2.02
N THR A 186 -4.98 18.63 -0.89
CA THR A 186 -4.35 17.91 0.20
C THR A 186 -5.39 17.31 1.14
N PRO A 187 -5.24 16.05 1.56
CA PRO A 187 -6.17 15.45 2.52
C PRO A 187 -6.12 16.17 3.87
N SER A 188 -7.30 16.38 4.47
CA SER A 188 -7.46 16.98 5.80
C SER A 188 -7.79 15.95 6.87
N THR A 189 -8.36 14.80 6.48
CA THR A 189 -8.81 13.76 7.39
C THR A 189 -8.43 12.39 6.85
N ILE A 190 -7.92 11.53 7.74
CA ILE A 190 -7.78 10.10 7.49
C ILE A 190 -8.93 9.35 8.17
N VAL A 191 -9.58 8.49 7.42
CA VAL A 191 -10.59 7.55 7.91
C VAL A 191 -9.95 6.18 7.98
N THR A 192 -10.03 5.54 9.14
CA THR A 192 -9.49 4.19 9.35
C THR A 192 -10.58 3.29 9.93
N CYS A 193 -10.63 2.07 9.43
CA CYS A 193 -11.55 1.05 9.93
C CYS A 193 -10.75 -0.12 10.47
N ASP A 194 -11.19 -0.68 11.58
CA ASP A 194 -10.54 -1.83 12.19
C ASP A 194 -11.43 -3.08 12.22
N ARG A 195 -10.83 -4.19 12.59
CA ARG A 195 -11.52 -5.47 12.72
C ARG A 195 -12.59 -5.46 13.81
N ASP A 196 -12.44 -4.59 14.82
CA ASP A 196 -13.31 -4.54 15.99
C ASP A 196 -14.42 -3.46 15.83
N GLU A 197 -14.87 -3.25 14.57
CA GLU A 197 -16.06 -2.47 14.22
C GLU A 197 -15.91 -0.93 14.31
N HIS A 198 -14.70 -0.42 14.64
CA HIS A 198 -14.50 1.00 14.78
C HIS A 198 -14.22 1.63 13.41
N ILE A 199 -14.93 2.69 13.11
CA ILE A 199 -14.61 3.62 12.05
C ILE A 199 -14.19 4.93 12.70
N ARG A 200 -12.93 5.32 12.51
CA ARG A 200 -12.33 6.45 13.16
C ARG A 200 -11.92 7.50 12.15
N LEU A 201 -12.32 8.74 12.38
CA LEU A 201 -11.87 9.92 11.66
C LEU A 201 -10.79 10.60 12.50
N SER A 202 -9.61 10.80 11.91
CA SER A 202 -8.50 11.48 12.55
C SER A 202 -8.02 12.62 11.67
N ARG A 203 -7.49 13.65 12.30
CA ARG A 203 -6.93 14.79 11.57
C ARG A 203 -5.74 14.32 10.72
N TRP A 204 -5.71 14.77 9.47
CA TRP A 204 -4.55 14.64 8.59
C TRP A 204 -4.19 16.01 8.04
N GLY A 205 -2.92 16.34 7.93
CA GLY A 205 -2.53 17.65 7.42
C GLY A 205 -1.01 17.87 7.52
N PRO A 206 -0.54 19.07 7.22
CA PRO A 206 0.89 19.37 7.14
C PRO A 206 1.66 19.06 8.43
N HIS A 207 1.00 19.16 9.57
CA HIS A 207 1.58 18.76 10.87
C HIS A 207 1.33 17.29 11.20
N ARG A 208 0.63 16.55 10.32
CA ARG A 208 0.38 15.10 10.44
C ARG A 208 -0.05 14.65 11.83
N ALA A 209 -0.93 15.43 12.45
CA ALA A 209 -1.44 15.18 13.79
C ALA A 209 -2.52 14.06 13.77
N ALA A 210 -2.23 12.95 13.09
CA ALA A 210 -3.16 11.83 12.92
C ALA A 210 -3.56 11.14 14.24
N HIS A 211 -2.83 11.41 15.32
CA HIS A 211 -3.21 11.01 16.68
C HIS A 211 -4.43 11.77 17.21
N ILE A 212 -4.79 12.93 16.62
CA ILE A 212 -5.97 13.69 17.01
C ILE A 212 -7.20 13.07 16.37
N VAL A 213 -7.99 12.38 17.19
CA VAL A 213 -9.26 11.81 16.80
C VAL A 213 -10.30 12.91 16.72
N GLN A 214 -10.97 13.05 15.57
CA GLN A 214 -12.07 13.99 15.38
C GLN A 214 -13.41 13.36 15.73
N GLN A 215 -13.60 12.11 15.30
CA GLN A 215 -14.87 11.41 15.46
C GLN A 215 -14.71 9.90 15.35
N TYR A 216 -15.62 9.18 15.99
CA TYR A 216 -15.91 7.77 15.69
C TYR A 216 -17.29 7.67 15.05
N LEU A 217 -17.42 6.90 13.98
CA LEU A 217 -18.70 6.50 13.42
C LEU A 217 -19.04 5.15 14.04
N LEU A 218 -19.96 5.19 14.99
CA LEU A 218 -20.41 4.02 15.73
C LEU A 218 -21.72 3.52 15.12
N GLY A 219 -21.88 2.21 15.02
CA GLY A 219 -23.11 1.61 14.50
C GLY A 219 -22.87 0.35 13.67
N SER A 220 -21.63 0.12 13.24
CA SER A 220 -21.25 -1.18 12.73
C SER A 220 -21.36 -2.23 13.82
N ARG A 221 -21.84 -3.44 13.45
CA ARG A 221 -21.97 -4.59 14.35
C ARG A 221 -21.14 -5.79 13.85
N SER A 222 -20.21 -5.51 12.96
CA SER A 222 -19.31 -6.50 12.37
C SER A 222 -18.09 -5.81 11.81
N CYS A 223 -17.05 -6.59 11.56
CA CYS A 223 -15.81 -6.14 10.93
C CYS A 223 -16.09 -5.31 9.66
N VAL A 224 -15.50 -4.13 9.57
CA VAL A 224 -15.59 -3.28 8.39
C VAL A 224 -14.52 -3.73 7.39
N GLY A 225 -14.95 -4.37 6.31
CA GLY A 225 -14.04 -4.97 5.33
C GLY A 225 -13.60 -4.03 4.20
N ALA A 226 -14.36 -2.97 3.94
CA ALA A 226 -14.06 -2.02 2.87
C ALA A 226 -14.60 -0.62 3.18
N LEU A 227 -13.95 0.39 2.61
CA LEU A 227 -14.30 1.79 2.72
C LEU A 227 -14.15 2.45 1.35
N VAL A 228 -15.14 3.22 0.95
CA VAL A 228 -15.12 4.01 -0.27
C VAL A 228 -15.48 5.46 0.03
N VAL A 229 -14.74 6.39 -0.53
CA VAL A 229 -15.07 7.81 -0.50
C VAL A 229 -15.75 8.17 -1.81
N VAL A 230 -16.98 8.66 -1.72
CA VAL A 230 -17.74 9.14 -2.88
C VAL A 230 -17.67 10.67 -2.88
N PRO A 231 -17.21 11.30 -3.97
CA PRO A 231 -17.26 12.76 -4.11
C PRO A 231 -18.71 13.28 -3.99
N ALA A 232 -18.88 14.45 -3.38
CA ALA A 232 -20.20 15.01 -3.09
C ALA A 232 -21.03 15.30 -4.36
N ASP A 233 -20.36 15.64 -5.45
CA ASP A 233 -20.97 15.90 -6.76
C ASP A 233 -21.62 14.64 -7.40
N ARG A 234 -21.22 13.45 -6.98
CA ARG A 234 -21.82 12.19 -7.38
C ARG A 234 -22.89 11.66 -6.42
N ALA A 235 -22.97 12.23 -5.21
CA ALA A 235 -23.92 11.78 -4.20
C ALA A 235 -25.35 12.26 -4.47
N GLU A 236 -25.54 13.32 -5.27
CA GLU A 236 -26.85 13.86 -5.63
C GLU A 236 -27.53 13.14 -6.82
N SER A 237 -26.83 12.22 -7.48
CA SER A 237 -27.31 11.52 -8.68
C SER A 237 -27.63 10.03 -8.45
N ALA A 238 -27.60 9.56 -7.23
CA ALA A 238 -27.96 8.21 -6.80
C ALA A 238 -29.19 8.22 -5.89
#